data_ba94ce22558f60e4edc37d4211c32764
#
_entry.id   ba94ce22558f60e4edc37d4211c32764
#
_cell.length_a   1.000
_cell.length_b   1.000
_cell.length_c   1.000
_cell.angle_alpha   90.00
_cell.angle_beta   90.00
_cell.angle_gamma   90.00
#
_symmetry.space_group_name_H-M   'P 1'
#
loop_
_entity.id
_entity.type
_entity.pdbx_description
1 polymer ?
#
loop_
_entity_poly.entity_id
_entity_poly.type
_entity_poly.pdbx_seq_one_letter_code
_entity_poly.pdbx_strand_id
1 'polypeptide(L)'
;YARSSIGGSKSGRSLLKRDARYDVLLEQVAIGPLTAKNRFYQVPHCNGGGYRDPSAAAEMRAVKAEGGWGIIFTEQTEMHHTSEITPFIELRLWEDQDIPSLRRMAEKMKVHGALAGIQLAYSGINGPNFYTKEVPLAPTALPIRTFTNDPVQARAMDKVDIRNLRRWFVNASKRSRTAGFDLICLY
;
A
#
# COMPACT_ATOMS: atom_id res chain seq x y z
N TYR A 1 -26.07 41.93 23.42
CA TYR A 1 -24.75 41.28 23.55
C TYR A 1 -23.91 41.66 22.34
N ALA A 2 -22.86 42.43 22.56
CA ALA A 2 -21.99 42.98 21.53
C ALA A 2 -21.12 41.88 20.91
N ARG A 3 -21.13 41.78 19.57
CA ARG A 3 -20.15 40.98 18.82
C ARG A 3 -18.82 41.73 18.77
N SER A 4 -17.81 41.25 19.48
CA SER A 4 -16.45 41.69 19.31
C SER A 4 -15.88 41.12 18.00
N SER A 5 -15.54 41.99 17.07
CA SER A 5 -14.79 41.68 15.87
C SER A 5 -13.36 41.31 16.26
N ILE A 6 -13.03 40.03 16.18
CA ILE A 6 -11.63 39.60 16.31
C ILE A 6 -10.97 39.91 14.94
N GLY A 7 -10.15 40.97 14.96
CA GLY A 7 -9.32 41.33 13.82
C GLY A 7 -8.31 40.22 13.53
N GLY A 8 -8.51 39.50 12.46
CA GLY A 8 -7.58 38.47 11.97
C GLY A 8 -6.26 39.13 11.56
N SER A 9 -5.23 38.96 12.37
CA SER A 9 -3.84 39.20 11.97
C SER A 9 -3.54 38.35 10.73
N LYS A 10 -3.32 38.99 9.59
CA LYS A 10 -2.70 38.35 8.44
C LYS A 10 -1.26 38.01 8.84
N SER A 11 -1.04 36.84 9.44
CA SER A 11 0.30 36.32 9.62
C SER A 11 0.89 36.16 8.20
N GLY A 12 1.85 37.01 7.86
CA GLY A 12 2.61 36.92 6.66
C GLY A 12 3.30 35.56 6.63
N ARG A 13 2.76 34.62 5.87
CA ARG A 13 3.51 33.41 5.50
C ARG A 13 4.74 33.95 4.76
N SER A 14 5.90 33.90 5.42
CA SER A 14 7.17 33.99 4.74
C SER A 14 7.15 32.93 3.66
N LEU A 15 7.00 33.34 2.40
CA LEU A 15 7.17 32.47 1.26
C LEU A 15 8.61 31.98 1.32
N LEU A 16 8.82 30.78 1.82
CA LEU A 16 10.13 30.14 1.79
C LEU A 16 10.65 30.25 0.37
N LYS A 17 11.76 30.96 0.19
CA LYS A 17 12.36 31.17 -1.12
C LYS A 17 12.75 29.77 -1.66
N ARG A 18 12.13 29.38 -2.77
CA ARG A 18 12.44 28.11 -3.45
C ARG A 18 13.92 28.10 -3.83
N ASP A 19 14.63 27.03 -3.46
CA ASP A 19 16.00 26.80 -3.88
C ASP A 19 16.00 26.04 -5.20
N ALA A 20 16.47 26.65 -6.26
CA ALA A 20 16.48 26.10 -7.61
C ALA A 20 17.26 24.75 -7.73
N ARG A 21 18.16 24.48 -6.80
CA ARG A 21 18.89 23.19 -6.77
C ARG A 21 17.98 21.99 -6.63
N TYR A 22 16.80 22.18 -6.04
CA TYR A 22 15.81 21.11 -5.80
C TYR A 22 14.68 21.08 -6.85
N ASP A 23 14.75 21.92 -7.87
CA ASP A 23 13.72 21.95 -8.92
C ASP A 23 13.57 20.63 -9.65
N VAL A 24 14.67 19.88 -9.80
CA VAL A 24 14.71 18.53 -10.37
C VAL A 24 13.71 17.57 -9.69
N LEU A 25 13.41 17.75 -8.40
CA LEU A 25 12.46 16.92 -7.67
C LEU A 25 11.01 17.15 -8.13
N LEU A 26 10.73 18.30 -8.72
CA LEU A 26 9.41 18.68 -9.21
C LEU A 26 9.22 18.39 -10.70
N GLU A 27 10.28 17.97 -11.39
CA GLU A 27 10.21 17.60 -12.79
C GLU A 27 9.52 16.23 -12.98
N GLN A 28 8.85 16.10 -14.10
CA GLN A 28 8.27 14.83 -14.50
C GLN A 28 9.34 13.75 -14.71
N VAL A 29 8.98 12.51 -14.44
CA VAL A 29 9.87 11.37 -14.65
C VAL A 29 9.13 10.23 -15.35
N ALA A 30 9.75 9.71 -16.40
CA ALA A 30 9.24 8.52 -17.10
C ALA A 30 9.50 7.25 -16.28
N ILE A 31 8.47 6.41 -16.16
CA ILE A 31 8.51 5.10 -15.50
C ILE A 31 7.91 4.07 -16.46
N GLY A 32 8.75 3.44 -17.27
CA GLY A 32 8.28 2.61 -18.37
C GLY A 32 7.37 3.40 -19.31
N PRO A 33 6.14 2.95 -19.56
CA PRO A 33 5.19 3.64 -20.44
C PRO A 33 4.43 4.79 -19.74
N LEU A 34 4.66 5.02 -18.45
CA LEU A 34 3.96 6.01 -17.63
C LEU A 34 4.84 7.20 -17.33
N THR A 35 4.22 8.32 -16.96
CA THR A 35 4.93 9.51 -16.50
C THR A 35 4.39 9.95 -15.14
N ALA A 36 5.24 9.98 -14.14
CA ALA A 36 4.93 10.58 -12.84
C ALA A 36 5.10 12.09 -12.91
N LYS A 37 4.19 12.86 -12.28
CA LYS A 37 4.18 14.32 -12.31
C LYS A 37 5.39 14.99 -11.63
N ASN A 38 6.10 14.25 -10.79
CA ASN A 38 7.32 14.65 -10.10
C ASN A 38 8.04 13.43 -9.54
N ARG A 39 9.17 13.63 -8.86
CA ARG A 39 10.04 12.57 -8.31
C ARG A 39 9.71 12.17 -6.86
N PHE A 40 8.61 12.65 -6.30
CA PHE A 40 8.18 12.28 -4.97
C PHE A 40 7.41 10.97 -5.00
N TYR A 41 7.99 9.95 -4.36
CA TYR A 41 7.49 8.60 -4.26
C TYR A 41 7.16 8.25 -2.81
N GLN A 42 5.88 8.02 -2.52
CA GLN A 42 5.46 7.49 -1.24
C GLN A 42 5.51 5.97 -1.28
N VAL A 43 6.50 5.42 -0.62
CA VAL A 43 6.69 3.97 -0.47
C VAL A 43 5.50 3.32 0.23
N PRO A 44 5.31 2.01 0.08
CA PRO A 44 4.32 1.27 0.85
C PRO A 44 4.44 1.56 2.34
N HIS A 45 3.31 1.88 2.98
CA HIS A 45 3.26 2.21 4.39
C HIS A 45 2.03 1.59 5.02
N CYS A 46 2.26 0.68 5.95
CA CYS A 46 1.23 -0.05 6.67
C CYS A 46 0.72 0.77 7.85
N ASN A 47 -0.59 0.87 7.98
CA ASN A 47 -1.27 1.44 9.13
C ASN A 47 -2.32 0.49 9.72
N GLY A 48 -2.47 -0.70 9.14
CA GLY A 48 -3.37 -1.75 9.60
C GLY A 48 -4.86 -1.46 9.40
N GLY A 49 -5.20 -0.43 8.63
CA GLY A 49 -6.58 0.03 8.47
C GLY A 49 -7.28 -0.43 7.20
N GLY A 50 -6.53 -0.82 6.19
CA GLY A 50 -7.08 -0.97 4.84
C GLY A 50 -8.17 -2.02 4.66
N TYR A 51 -8.09 -3.13 5.35
CA TYR A 51 -9.14 -4.15 5.33
C TYR A 51 -10.33 -3.80 6.23
N ARG A 52 -10.07 -3.22 7.40
CA ARG A 52 -11.12 -2.86 8.37
C ARG A 52 -11.90 -1.63 7.97
N ASP A 53 -11.21 -0.62 7.44
CA ASP A 53 -11.81 0.60 6.95
C ASP A 53 -11.15 1.03 5.62
N PRO A 54 -11.52 0.35 4.50
CA PRO A 54 -10.95 0.67 3.20
C PRO A 54 -11.27 2.10 2.74
N SER A 55 -12.33 2.70 3.26
CA SER A 55 -12.70 4.09 2.95
C SER A 55 -11.71 5.07 3.58
N ALA A 56 -11.42 4.93 4.87
CA ALA A 56 -10.45 5.77 5.56
C ALA A 56 -9.04 5.60 4.98
N ALA A 57 -8.65 4.37 4.65
CA ALA A 57 -7.38 4.10 4.00
C ALA A 57 -7.27 4.75 2.62
N ALA A 58 -8.36 4.77 1.84
CA ALA A 58 -8.42 5.45 0.55
C ALA A 58 -8.30 6.98 0.71
N GLU A 59 -9.02 7.58 1.67
CA GLU A 59 -8.94 9.03 1.95
C GLU A 59 -7.54 9.43 2.43
N MET A 60 -6.90 8.64 3.28
CA MET A 60 -5.53 8.90 3.70
C MET A 60 -4.55 8.93 2.53
N ARG A 61 -4.74 8.08 1.52
CA ARG A 61 -3.93 8.11 0.29
C ARG A 61 -4.29 9.31 -0.59
N ALA A 62 -5.57 9.70 -0.64
CA ALA A 62 -6.03 10.88 -1.36
C ALA A 62 -5.38 12.18 -0.84
N VAL A 63 -5.34 12.36 0.47
CA VAL A 63 -4.67 13.52 1.12
C VAL A 63 -3.19 13.61 0.71
N LYS A 64 -2.50 12.49 0.60
CA LYS A 64 -1.11 12.47 0.11
C LYS A 64 -1.02 12.89 -1.36
N ALA A 65 -1.94 12.41 -2.20
CA ALA A 65 -2.01 12.79 -3.62
C ALA A 65 -2.31 14.29 -3.79
N GLU A 66 -3.24 14.84 -2.99
CA GLU A 66 -3.55 16.25 -2.90
C GLU A 66 -2.33 17.06 -2.44
N GLY A 67 -1.57 16.55 -1.47
CA GLY A 67 -0.32 17.13 -0.99
C GLY A 67 0.82 17.15 -2.01
N GLY A 68 0.62 16.58 -3.21
CA GLY A 68 1.53 16.74 -4.36
C GLY A 68 2.40 15.52 -4.67
N TRP A 69 2.29 14.40 -3.98
CA TRP A 69 3.05 13.18 -4.30
C TRP A 69 2.78 12.70 -5.73
N GLY A 70 3.85 12.36 -6.46
CA GLY A 70 3.77 11.89 -7.84
C GLY A 70 3.42 10.41 -7.96
N ILE A 71 3.85 9.60 -6.99
CA ILE A 71 3.56 8.17 -6.92
C ILE A 71 3.15 7.85 -5.50
N ILE A 72 2.10 7.04 -5.33
CA ILE A 72 1.62 6.64 -4.01
C ILE A 72 1.32 5.15 -4.03
N PHE A 73 1.89 4.41 -3.08
CA PHE A 73 1.61 3.00 -2.89
C PHE A 73 0.60 2.74 -1.76
N THR A 74 -0.07 1.60 -1.87
CA THR A 74 -0.88 1.04 -0.79
C THR A 74 0.01 0.62 0.38
N GLU A 75 -0.59 0.22 1.47
CA GLU A 75 0.07 -0.65 2.44
C GLU A 75 0.25 -2.06 1.83
N GLN A 76 0.91 -2.95 2.57
CA GLN A 76 1.05 -4.35 2.21
C GLN A 76 -0.32 -4.95 1.91
N THR A 77 -0.46 -5.52 0.71
CA THR A 77 -1.69 -6.16 0.26
C THR A 77 -1.46 -7.65 0.17
N GLU A 78 -2.09 -8.37 1.06
CA GLU A 78 -2.00 -9.83 1.14
C GLU A 78 -2.70 -10.46 -0.05
N MET A 79 -1.98 -11.26 -0.80
CA MET A 79 -2.49 -11.85 -2.04
C MET A 79 -3.09 -13.24 -1.88
N HIS A 80 -2.98 -13.83 -0.69
CA HIS A 80 -3.51 -15.15 -0.35
C HIS A 80 -3.71 -15.28 1.15
N HIS A 81 -4.68 -16.07 1.59
CA HIS A 81 -5.02 -16.27 3.00
C HIS A 81 -3.92 -16.94 3.85
N THR A 82 -2.87 -17.45 3.23
CA THR A 82 -1.69 -18.02 3.92
C THR A 82 -0.56 -17.00 4.09
N SER A 83 -0.82 -15.71 3.97
CA SER A 83 0.20 -14.66 3.85
C SER A 83 -0.02 -13.46 4.77
N GLU A 84 -0.71 -13.59 5.89
CA GLU A 84 -0.88 -12.43 6.78
C GLU A 84 0.30 -12.25 7.73
N ILE A 85 0.79 -11.02 7.87
CA ILE A 85 1.96 -10.68 8.71
C ILE A 85 1.57 -10.24 10.13
N THR A 86 0.40 -9.65 10.31
CA THR A 86 -0.06 -9.10 11.59
C THR A 86 -1.16 -9.96 12.22
N PRO A 87 -1.56 -9.69 13.48
CA PRO A 87 -2.72 -10.36 14.06
C PRO A 87 -4.05 -10.08 13.34
N PHE A 88 -4.03 -9.21 12.34
CA PHE A 88 -5.17 -8.85 11.50
C PHE A 88 -4.69 -8.53 10.08
N ILE A 89 -5.60 -8.68 9.11
CA ILE A 89 -5.33 -8.38 7.70
C ILE A 89 -5.14 -6.87 7.52
N GLU A 90 -4.08 -6.46 6.82
CA GLU A 90 -3.82 -5.04 6.48
C GLU A 90 -4.63 -4.61 5.26
N LEU A 91 -4.29 -5.11 4.08
CA LEU A 91 -5.11 -5.06 2.86
C LEU A 91 -5.19 -6.46 2.28
N ARG A 92 -6.28 -6.74 1.58
CA ARG A 92 -6.54 -8.05 1.01
C ARG A 92 -6.84 -7.96 -0.48
N LEU A 93 -6.29 -8.91 -1.26
CA LEU A 93 -6.62 -9.11 -2.67
C LEU A 93 -6.62 -10.61 -3.02
N TRP A 94 -7.28 -11.41 -2.19
CA TRP A 94 -7.36 -12.87 -2.36
C TRP A 94 -8.32 -13.26 -3.48
N GLU A 95 -9.41 -12.52 -3.60
CA GLU A 95 -10.56 -12.84 -4.44
C GLU A 95 -11.07 -11.61 -5.19
N ASP A 96 -11.93 -11.82 -6.16
CA ASP A 96 -12.47 -10.74 -6.99
C ASP A 96 -13.40 -9.79 -6.21
N GLN A 97 -14.01 -10.28 -5.13
CA GLN A 97 -14.81 -9.44 -4.21
C GLN A 97 -13.99 -8.36 -3.49
N ASP A 98 -12.66 -8.47 -3.46
CA ASP A 98 -11.76 -7.47 -2.87
C ASP A 98 -11.50 -6.28 -3.82
N ILE A 99 -11.77 -6.46 -5.12
CA ILE A 99 -11.49 -5.45 -6.16
C ILE A 99 -12.20 -4.11 -5.92
N PRO A 100 -13.49 -4.03 -5.54
CA PRO A 100 -14.18 -2.75 -5.41
C PRO A 100 -13.55 -1.79 -4.41
N SER A 101 -13.11 -2.27 -3.24
CA SER A 101 -12.46 -1.44 -2.22
C SER A 101 -11.11 -0.90 -2.68
N LEU A 102 -10.34 -1.74 -3.37
CA LEU A 102 -9.04 -1.37 -3.94
C LEU A 102 -9.18 -0.43 -5.14
N ARG A 103 -10.22 -0.60 -5.97
CA ARG A 103 -10.54 0.33 -7.04
C ARG A 103 -10.81 1.72 -6.50
N ARG A 104 -11.63 1.85 -5.46
CA ARG A 104 -11.86 3.13 -4.80
C ARG A 104 -10.57 3.79 -4.32
N MET A 105 -9.64 3.00 -3.77
CA MET A 105 -8.35 3.50 -3.32
C MET A 105 -7.50 3.99 -4.50
N ALA A 106 -7.41 3.22 -5.59
CA ALA A 106 -6.68 3.63 -6.79
C ALA A 106 -7.25 4.90 -7.41
N GLU A 107 -8.58 5.02 -7.52
CA GLU A 107 -9.27 6.21 -8.00
C GLU A 107 -8.94 7.44 -7.15
N LYS A 108 -8.98 7.31 -5.83
CA LYS A 108 -8.65 8.39 -4.89
C LYS A 108 -7.19 8.87 -5.01
N MET A 109 -6.25 7.97 -5.24
CA MET A 109 -4.86 8.34 -5.51
C MET A 109 -4.72 9.14 -6.82
N LYS A 110 -5.52 8.80 -7.84
CA LYS A 110 -5.42 9.36 -9.19
C LYS A 110 -6.10 10.71 -9.36
N VAL A 111 -7.07 11.05 -8.53
CA VAL A 111 -7.83 12.32 -8.62
C VAL A 111 -6.91 13.54 -8.70
N HIS A 112 -5.76 13.50 -8.02
CA HIS A 112 -4.78 14.59 -8.02
C HIS A 112 -3.55 14.31 -8.92
N GLY A 113 -3.67 13.39 -9.88
CA GLY A 113 -2.64 13.10 -10.87
C GLY A 113 -1.43 12.34 -10.34
N ALA A 114 -1.58 11.60 -9.23
CA ALA A 114 -0.56 10.65 -8.81
C ALA A 114 -0.73 9.32 -9.54
N LEU A 115 0.36 8.59 -9.77
CA LEU A 115 0.31 7.20 -10.16
C LEU A 115 -0.02 6.34 -8.94
N ALA A 116 -0.97 5.43 -9.11
CA ALA A 116 -1.42 4.53 -8.07
C ALA A 116 -0.62 3.22 -8.10
N GLY A 117 0.10 2.92 -7.03
CA GLY A 117 0.84 1.68 -6.85
C GLY A 117 0.21 0.76 -5.81
N ILE A 118 0.39 -0.54 -5.99
CA ILE A 118 -0.01 -1.56 -5.02
C ILE A 118 1.19 -2.44 -4.66
N GLN A 119 1.36 -2.73 -3.36
CA GLN A 119 2.33 -3.70 -2.89
C GLN A 119 1.66 -5.05 -2.68
N LEU A 120 1.98 -6.03 -3.53
CA LEU A 120 1.53 -7.41 -3.37
C LEU A 120 2.53 -8.16 -2.51
N ALA A 121 2.07 -8.70 -1.39
CA ALA A 121 2.93 -9.30 -0.40
C ALA A 121 2.62 -10.79 -0.15
N TYR A 122 3.70 -11.54 0.06
CA TYR A 122 3.63 -12.88 0.64
C TYR A 122 4.61 -12.98 1.80
N SER A 123 4.10 -12.92 3.02
CA SER A 123 4.89 -12.73 4.24
C SER A 123 5.80 -13.92 4.61
N GLY A 124 5.47 -15.12 4.14
CA GLY A 124 6.31 -16.30 4.33
C GLY A 124 6.65 -16.54 5.81
N ILE A 125 7.96 -16.56 6.10
CA ILE A 125 8.47 -16.78 7.46
C ILE A 125 8.13 -15.64 8.44
N ASN A 126 7.67 -14.50 7.95
CA ASN A 126 7.25 -13.38 8.78
C ASN A 126 5.74 -13.33 9.01
N GLY A 127 4.98 -14.24 8.38
CA GLY A 127 3.52 -14.25 8.42
C GLY A 127 2.99 -15.34 9.37
N PRO A 128 2.56 -14.99 10.60
CA PRO A 128 2.06 -15.97 11.56
C PRO A 128 0.66 -16.48 11.24
N ASN A 129 -0.08 -15.84 10.33
CA ASN A 129 -1.45 -16.21 9.95
C ASN A 129 -2.42 -16.31 11.15
N PHE A 130 -2.33 -15.37 12.09
CA PHE A 130 -3.14 -15.42 13.31
C PHE A 130 -4.63 -15.27 13.06
N TYR A 131 -5.00 -14.54 12.02
CA TYR A 131 -6.40 -14.35 11.65
C TYR A 131 -6.96 -15.58 10.91
N THR A 132 -6.25 -16.06 9.89
CA THR A 132 -6.70 -17.17 9.05
C THR A 132 -6.47 -18.54 9.69
N LYS A 133 -5.53 -18.65 10.65
CA LYS A 133 -5.10 -19.90 11.29
C LYS A 133 -4.48 -20.91 10.31
N GLU A 134 -4.06 -20.45 9.14
CA GLU A 134 -3.38 -21.27 8.15
C GLU A 134 -1.91 -21.52 8.54
N VAL A 135 -1.38 -22.65 8.11
CA VAL A 135 0.05 -22.96 8.34
C VAL A 135 0.90 -22.05 7.44
N PRO A 136 1.79 -21.22 8.00
CA PRO A 136 2.68 -20.38 7.20
C PRO A 136 3.57 -21.22 6.30
N LEU A 137 3.80 -20.74 5.06
CA LEU A 137 4.66 -21.37 4.08
C LEU A 137 5.92 -20.54 3.88
N ALA A 138 7.09 -21.17 3.96
CA ALA A 138 8.38 -20.50 3.77
C ALA A 138 9.33 -21.37 2.94
N PRO A 139 10.46 -20.84 2.45
CA PRO A 139 11.44 -21.64 1.72
C PRO A 139 12.00 -22.82 2.53
N THR A 140 11.99 -22.70 3.84
CA THR A 140 12.44 -23.75 4.78
C THR A 140 11.56 -23.79 6.02
N ALA A 141 11.50 -24.93 6.70
CA ALA A 141 10.78 -25.08 7.95
C ALA A 141 11.56 -24.43 9.09
N LEU A 142 11.10 -23.28 9.55
CA LEU A 142 11.72 -22.51 10.64
C LEU A 142 10.62 -21.89 11.53
N PRO A 143 10.95 -21.61 12.82
CA PRO A 143 10.09 -20.80 13.65
C PRO A 143 9.80 -19.43 13.00
N ILE A 144 8.55 -18.99 13.07
CA ILE A 144 8.13 -17.71 12.53
C ILE A 144 8.81 -16.59 13.30
N ARG A 145 9.27 -15.58 12.56
CA ARG A 145 9.80 -14.33 13.12
C ARG A 145 8.63 -13.36 13.33
N THR A 146 7.93 -13.48 14.44
CA THR A 146 6.84 -12.58 14.78
C THR A 146 7.29 -11.53 15.77
N PHE A 147 6.53 -10.44 15.85
CA PHE A 147 6.67 -9.45 16.94
C PHE A 147 6.11 -9.97 18.27
N THR A 148 5.38 -11.07 18.23
CA THR A 148 4.86 -11.80 19.37
C THR A 148 5.65 -13.11 19.49
N ASN A 149 6.04 -13.50 20.68
CA ASN A 149 6.84 -14.72 20.92
C ASN A 149 6.00 -16.01 20.82
N ASP A 150 5.08 -16.09 19.86
CA ASP A 150 4.22 -17.25 19.70
C ASP A 150 4.97 -18.39 19.01
N PRO A 151 4.77 -19.64 19.45
CA PRO A 151 5.48 -20.81 18.93
C PRO A 151 4.88 -21.30 17.60
N VAL A 152 4.77 -20.43 16.63
CA VAL A 152 4.31 -20.79 15.28
C VAL A 152 5.49 -21.19 14.42
N GLN A 153 5.38 -22.28 13.68
CA GLN A 153 6.40 -22.77 12.77
C GLN A 153 5.90 -22.78 11.33
N ALA A 154 6.72 -22.26 10.42
CA ALA A 154 6.45 -22.36 9.00
C ALA A 154 6.77 -23.79 8.49
N ARG A 155 5.95 -24.25 7.55
CA ARG A 155 6.23 -25.43 6.74
C ARG A 155 7.10 -25.05 5.54
N ALA A 156 8.08 -25.87 5.21
CA ALA A 156 8.83 -25.69 3.97
C ALA A 156 7.92 -25.90 2.75
N MET A 157 8.05 -25.02 1.76
CA MET A 157 7.37 -25.13 0.48
C MET A 157 7.92 -26.29 -0.34
N ASP A 158 7.06 -27.06 -0.95
CA ASP A 158 7.41 -28.00 -1.99
C ASP A 158 7.28 -27.35 -3.39
N LYS A 159 7.55 -28.13 -4.45
CA LYS A 159 7.43 -27.64 -5.84
C LYS A 159 6.00 -27.27 -6.24
N VAL A 160 4.99 -27.84 -5.59
CA VAL A 160 3.58 -27.51 -5.83
C VAL A 160 3.27 -26.17 -5.20
N ASP A 161 3.70 -25.95 -3.96
CA ASP A 161 3.55 -24.68 -3.25
C ASP A 161 4.19 -23.53 -4.02
N ILE A 162 5.41 -23.71 -4.54
CA ILE A 162 6.12 -22.70 -5.33
C ILE A 162 5.34 -22.36 -6.61
N ARG A 163 4.78 -23.37 -7.30
CA ARG A 163 3.92 -23.13 -8.47
C ARG A 163 2.65 -22.36 -8.09
N ASN A 164 2.04 -22.71 -6.95
CA ASN A 164 0.87 -22.04 -6.44
C ASN A 164 1.17 -20.58 -6.07
N LEU A 165 2.27 -20.32 -5.37
CA LEU A 165 2.73 -18.98 -5.03
C LEU A 165 2.86 -18.09 -6.27
N ARG A 166 3.52 -18.59 -7.32
CA ARG A 166 3.61 -17.86 -8.59
C ARG A 166 2.24 -17.57 -9.21
N ARG A 167 1.31 -18.54 -9.15
CA ARG A 167 -0.05 -18.36 -9.65
C ARG A 167 -0.82 -17.31 -8.84
N TRP A 168 -0.65 -17.28 -7.51
CA TRP A 168 -1.28 -16.27 -6.66
C TRP A 168 -0.79 -14.87 -7.00
N PHE A 169 0.52 -14.66 -7.19
CA PHE A 169 1.06 -13.38 -7.64
C PHE A 169 0.46 -12.95 -8.99
N VAL A 170 0.39 -13.87 -9.96
CA VAL A 170 -0.21 -13.58 -11.27
C VAL A 170 -1.69 -13.19 -11.14
N ASN A 171 -2.46 -13.91 -10.34
CA ASN A 171 -3.87 -13.62 -10.15
C ASN A 171 -4.09 -12.28 -9.43
N ALA A 172 -3.33 -12.02 -8.36
CA ALA A 172 -3.38 -10.74 -7.65
C ALA A 172 -2.96 -9.56 -8.55
N SER A 173 -1.95 -9.75 -9.42
CA SER A 173 -1.55 -8.74 -10.41
C SER A 173 -2.67 -8.44 -11.42
N LYS A 174 -3.39 -9.45 -11.89
CA LYS A 174 -4.56 -9.25 -12.77
C LYS A 174 -5.67 -8.48 -12.06
N ARG A 175 -5.98 -8.82 -10.81
CA ARG A 175 -6.95 -8.10 -9.98
C ARG A 175 -6.52 -6.66 -9.74
N SER A 176 -5.24 -6.42 -9.46
CA SER A 176 -4.67 -5.07 -9.29
C SER A 176 -4.90 -4.22 -10.54
N ARG A 177 -4.66 -4.77 -11.72
CA ARG A 177 -4.94 -4.09 -13.00
C ARG A 177 -6.43 -3.80 -13.16
N THR A 178 -7.30 -4.76 -12.82
CA THR A 178 -8.77 -4.58 -12.86
C THR A 178 -9.24 -3.52 -11.86
N ALA A 179 -8.57 -3.39 -10.71
CA ALA A 179 -8.82 -2.34 -9.73
C ALA A 179 -8.31 -0.96 -10.18
N GLY A 180 -7.47 -0.89 -11.22
CA GLY A 180 -7.01 0.38 -11.80
C GLY A 180 -5.66 0.85 -11.28
N PHE A 181 -4.85 0.01 -10.66
CA PHE A 181 -3.47 0.35 -10.29
C PHE A 181 -2.56 0.42 -11.50
N ASP A 182 -1.63 1.36 -11.47
CA ASP A 182 -0.65 1.64 -12.52
C ASP A 182 0.66 0.88 -12.30
N LEU A 183 1.03 0.67 -11.05
CA LEU A 183 2.31 0.08 -10.63
C LEU A 183 2.10 -1.06 -9.64
N ILE A 184 2.94 -2.08 -9.72
CA ILE A 184 2.94 -3.21 -8.80
C ILE A 184 4.34 -3.35 -8.17
N CYS A 185 4.38 -3.40 -6.85
CA CYS A 185 5.56 -3.82 -6.09
C CYS A 185 5.35 -5.27 -5.65
N LEU A 186 6.29 -6.13 -5.94
CA LEU A 186 6.31 -7.51 -5.44
C LEU A 186 7.15 -7.58 -4.17
N TYR A 187 6.55 -8.11 -3.09
CA TYR A 187 7.14 -8.10 -1.76
C TYR A 187 7.01 -9.46 -1.04
#